data_82ea844fba748f074150259ba6999565
#
_entry.id   82ea844fba748f074150259ba6999565
#
_cell.length_a   1.000
_cell.length_b   1.000
_cell.length_c   1.000
_cell.angle_alpha   90.00
_cell.angle_beta   90.00
_cell.angle_gamma   90.00
#
_symmetry.space_group_name_H-M   'P 1'
#
loop_
_entity.id
_entity.type
_entity.pdbx_description
1 polymer ?
#
loop_
_entity_poly.entity_id
_entity_poly.type
_entity_poly.pdbx_seq_one_letter_code
_entity_poly.pdbx_strand_id
1 'polypeptide(L)'
;MNAVLPTDASLVAQSVAGHRPAFAQIVSRYQGLVCSVAYSATGSLSQSEDLAQETFLSAWRQLRGLREPERLADWLCGIARNLAHNR
;
A
#
# COMPACT_ATOMS: atom_id res chain seq x y z
N MET A 1 7.73 1.01 -29.05
CA MET A 1 6.68 0.13 -28.53
C MET A 1 6.33 0.55 -27.10
N ASN A 2 5.08 0.76 -26.85
CA ASN A 2 4.64 1.26 -25.55
C ASN A 2 4.48 0.10 -24.57
N ALA A 3 5.20 0.18 -23.46
CA ALA A 3 4.95 -0.72 -22.35
C ALA A 3 3.72 -0.21 -21.59
N VAL A 4 2.71 -1.04 -21.48
CA VAL A 4 1.51 -0.72 -20.72
C VAL A 4 1.72 -1.21 -19.30
N LEU A 5 1.74 -0.27 -18.35
CA LEU A 5 1.84 -0.63 -16.94
C LEU A 5 0.52 -1.24 -16.47
N PRO A 6 0.57 -2.27 -15.62
CA PRO A 6 -0.64 -2.83 -15.05
C PRO A 6 -1.43 -1.77 -14.28
N THR A 7 -2.75 -1.85 -14.35
CA THR A 7 -3.60 -0.98 -13.53
C THR A 7 -3.59 -1.46 -12.08
N ASP A 8 -3.94 -0.57 -11.17
CA ASP A 8 -4.11 -0.95 -9.76
C ASP A 8 -5.13 -2.09 -9.63
N ALA A 9 -6.23 -2.01 -10.36
CA ALA A 9 -7.26 -3.05 -10.32
C ALA A 9 -6.71 -4.42 -10.74
N SER A 10 -5.89 -4.45 -11.78
CA SER A 10 -5.25 -5.69 -12.24
C SER A 10 -4.30 -6.24 -11.17
N LEU A 11 -3.47 -5.38 -10.58
CA LEU A 11 -2.53 -5.80 -9.56
C LEU A 11 -3.25 -6.29 -8.30
N VAL A 12 -4.33 -5.63 -7.91
CA VAL A 12 -5.15 -6.07 -6.78
C VAL A 12 -5.75 -7.44 -7.04
N ALA A 13 -6.35 -7.64 -8.22
CA ALA A 13 -6.96 -8.92 -8.57
C ALA A 13 -5.93 -10.07 -8.54
N GLN A 14 -4.76 -9.84 -9.10
CA GLN A 14 -3.69 -10.84 -9.11
C GLN A 14 -3.18 -11.12 -7.69
N SER A 15 -3.04 -10.08 -6.86
CA SER A 15 -2.58 -10.22 -5.48
C SER A 15 -3.59 -11.01 -4.65
N VAL A 16 -4.88 -10.73 -4.81
CA VAL A 16 -5.94 -11.47 -4.12
C VAL A 16 -5.93 -12.95 -4.52
N ALA A 17 -5.59 -13.22 -5.78
CA ALA A 17 -5.45 -14.60 -6.27
C ALA A 17 -4.18 -15.31 -5.77
N GLY A 18 -3.34 -14.61 -5.00
CA GLY A 18 -2.14 -15.18 -4.41
C GLY A 18 -0.86 -14.94 -5.18
N HIS A 19 -0.89 -14.09 -6.21
CA HIS A 19 0.28 -13.78 -7.03
C HIS A 19 1.15 -12.72 -6.34
N ARG A 20 2.13 -13.17 -5.56
CA ARG A 20 3.00 -12.27 -4.77
C ARG A 20 3.74 -11.22 -5.58
N PRO A 21 4.25 -11.52 -6.80
CA PRO A 21 4.91 -10.49 -7.60
C PRO A 21 4.00 -9.29 -7.92
N ALA A 22 2.70 -9.50 -8.06
CA ALA A 22 1.76 -8.40 -8.26
C ALA A 22 1.70 -7.49 -7.04
N PHE A 23 1.69 -8.07 -5.85
CA PHE A 23 1.71 -7.27 -4.62
C PHE A 23 3.03 -6.52 -4.46
N ALA A 24 4.15 -7.14 -4.84
CA ALA A 24 5.45 -6.45 -4.84
C ALA A 24 5.43 -5.22 -5.73
N GLN A 25 4.72 -5.27 -6.85
CA GLN A 25 4.55 -4.10 -7.73
C GLN A 25 3.70 -3.01 -7.06
N ILE A 26 2.67 -3.40 -6.30
CA ILE A 26 1.87 -2.46 -5.51
C ILE A 26 2.77 -1.74 -4.50
N VAL A 27 3.58 -2.49 -3.78
CA VAL A 27 4.52 -1.92 -2.79
C VAL A 27 5.46 -0.94 -3.48
N SER A 28 6.09 -1.35 -4.58
CA SER A 28 7.02 -0.51 -5.33
C SER A 28 6.35 0.78 -5.82
N ARG A 29 5.12 0.68 -6.30
CA ARG A 29 4.36 1.81 -6.84
C ARG A 29 4.00 2.84 -5.77
N TYR A 30 3.67 2.38 -4.57
CA TYR A 30 3.11 3.24 -3.51
C TYR A 30 4.01 3.44 -2.30
N GLN A 31 5.21 2.86 -2.30
CA GLN A 31 6.12 2.98 -1.16
C GLN A 31 6.44 4.43 -0.82
N GLY A 32 6.72 5.25 -1.82
CA GLY A 32 7.01 6.67 -1.61
C GLY A 32 5.86 7.42 -0.98
N LEU A 33 4.64 7.18 -1.49
CA LEU A 33 3.44 7.82 -0.97
C LEU A 33 3.16 7.40 0.48
N VAL A 34 3.23 6.11 0.76
CA VAL A 34 2.96 5.58 2.10
C VAL A 34 4.01 6.07 3.09
N CYS A 35 5.29 6.08 2.71
CA CYS A 35 6.35 6.63 3.55
C CYS A 35 6.15 8.12 3.83
N SER A 36 5.69 8.88 2.84
CA SER A 36 5.41 10.30 3.00
C SER A 36 4.29 10.54 4.02
N VAL A 37 3.20 9.78 3.92
CA VAL A 37 2.10 9.85 4.89
C VAL A 37 2.59 9.47 6.29
N ALA A 38 3.36 8.40 6.37
CA ALA A 38 3.91 7.92 7.63
C ALA A 38 4.86 8.94 8.26
N TYR A 39 5.69 9.59 7.46
CA TYR A 39 6.60 10.62 7.95
C TYR A 39 5.84 11.84 8.47
N SER A 40 4.78 12.26 7.75
CA SER A 40 3.93 13.36 8.22
C SER A 40 3.30 13.08 9.57
N ALA A 41 2.98 11.81 9.83
CA ALA A 41 2.33 11.42 11.07
C ALA A 41 3.31 11.23 12.23
N THR A 42 4.54 10.80 11.96
CA THR A 42 5.50 10.42 13.01
C THR A 42 6.61 11.45 13.23
N GLY A 43 6.96 12.22 12.20
CA GLY A 43 8.08 13.14 12.24
C GLY A 43 9.45 12.47 12.34
N SER A 44 9.52 11.16 12.18
CA SER A 44 10.73 10.36 12.31
C SER A 44 10.91 9.45 11.11
N LEU A 45 12.07 9.50 10.48
CA LEU A 45 12.35 8.66 9.31
C LEU A 45 12.30 7.17 9.67
N SER A 46 12.94 6.77 10.76
CA SER A 46 12.95 5.36 11.15
C SER A 46 11.57 4.86 11.52
N GLN A 47 10.77 5.66 12.23
CA GLN A 47 9.39 5.30 12.54
C GLN A 47 8.53 5.23 11.29
N SER A 48 8.77 6.12 10.33
CA SER A 48 7.99 6.12 9.08
C SER A 48 8.28 4.86 8.25
N GLU A 49 9.52 4.39 8.24
CA GLU A 49 9.87 3.15 7.54
C GLU A 49 9.19 1.94 8.18
N ASP A 50 9.20 1.85 9.50
CA ASP A 50 8.52 0.79 10.23
C ASP A 50 7.01 0.83 9.98
N LEU A 51 6.44 2.02 10.01
CA LEU A 51 5.01 2.21 9.79
C LEU A 51 4.62 1.84 8.37
N ALA A 52 5.45 2.18 7.39
CA ALA A 52 5.22 1.80 5.99
C ALA A 52 5.22 0.27 5.83
N GLN A 53 6.16 -0.43 6.47
CA GLN A 53 6.18 -1.89 6.44
C GLN A 53 4.90 -2.48 7.05
N GLU A 54 4.49 -1.98 8.21
CA GLU A 54 3.24 -2.42 8.84
C GLU A 54 2.03 -2.16 7.95
N THR A 55 2.03 -1.02 7.26
CA THR A 55 0.95 -0.66 6.34
C THR A 55 0.80 -1.69 5.24
N PHE A 56 1.91 -2.08 4.60
CA PHE A 56 1.86 -3.05 3.51
C PHE A 56 1.55 -4.46 4.01
N LEU A 57 2.02 -4.85 5.20
CA LEU A 57 1.63 -6.12 5.80
C LEU A 57 0.13 -6.16 6.09
N SER A 58 -0.39 -5.09 6.65
CA SER A 58 -1.82 -4.96 6.92
C SER A 58 -2.63 -4.97 5.63
N ALA A 59 -2.14 -4.26 4.60
CA ALA A 59 -2.77 -4.23 3.29
C ALA A 59 -2.84 -5.63 2.67
N TRP A 60 -1.76 -6.40 2.74
CA TRP A 60 -1.74 -7.77 2.22
C TRP A 60 -2.84 -8.61 2.87
N ARG A 61 -2.99 -8.51 4.20
CA ARG A 61 -3.98 -9.28 4.95
C ARG A 61 -5.41 -8.87 4.65
N GLN A 62 -5.63 -7.58 4.33
CA GLN A 62 -6.96 -6.99 4.18
C GLN A 62 -7.36 -6.75 2.73
N LEU A 63 -6.51 -7.15 1.78
CA LEU A 63 -6.68 -6.77 0.38
C LEU A 63 -8.03 -7.22 -0.20
N ARG A 64 -8.55 -8.33 0.27
CA ARG A 64 -9.86 -8.82 -0.17
C ARG A 64 -11.00 -7.91 0.23
N GLY A 65 -10.79 -7.06 1.24
CA GLY A 65 -11.77 -6.09 1.70
C GLY A 65 -11.80 -4.81 0.89
N LEU A 66 -10.84 -4.62 -0.02
CA LEU A 66 -10.81 -3.44 -0.88
C LEU A 66 -11.88 -3.57 -1.97
N ARG A 67 -12.94 -2.79 -1.85
CA ARG A 67 -14.09 -2.87 -2.75
C ARG A 67 -13.87 -2.12 -4.06
N GLU A 68 -13.09 -1.05 -4.01
CA GLU A 68 -12.84 -0.19 -5.16
C GLU A 68 -11.34 -0.14 -5.45
N PRO A 69 -10.81 -1.09 -6.26
CA PRO A 69 -9.37 -1.18 -6.52
C PRO A 69 -8.75 0.09 -7.08
N GLU A 70 -9.53 0.92 -7.80
CA GLU A 70 -9.07 2.20 -8.31
C GLU A 70 -8.79 3.20 -7.19
N ARG A 71 -9.22 2.93 -5.97
CA ARG A 71 -8.95 3.75 -4.79
C ARG A 71 -7.83 3.17 -3.90
N LEU A 72 -7.00 2.33 -4.50
CA LEU A 72 -5.91 1.65 -3.77
C LEU A 72 -5.00 2.64 -3.03
N ALA A 73 -4.63 3.76 -3.66
CA ALA A 73 -3.76 4.76 -3.04
C ALA A 73 -4.39 5.32 -1.76
N ASP A 74 -5.65 5.74 -1.83
CA ASP A 74 -6.37 6.29 -0.68
C ASP A 74 -6.54 5.26 0.43
N TRP A 75 -6.81 4.03 0.04
CA TRP A 75 -6.98 2.92 0.98
C TRP A 75 -5.70 2.63 1.75
N LEU A 76 -4.56 2.58 1.04
CA LEU A 76 -3.25 2.39 1.67
C LEU A 76 -2.91 3.53 2.62
N CYS A 77 -3.15 4.76 2.22
CA CYS A 77 -2.92 5.93 3.07
C CYS A 77 -3.81 5.91 4.31
N GLY A 78 -5.04 5.43 4.17
CA GLY A 78 -5.96 5.25 5.30
C GLY A 78 -5.44 4.24 6.31
N ILE A 79 -4.90 3.13 5.85
CA ILE A 79 -4.26 2.13 6.73
C ILE A 79 -3.09 2.77 7.48
N ALA A 80 -2.23 3.49 6.77
CA ALA A 80 -1.06 4.14 7.38
C ALA A 80 -1.48 5.14 8.46
N ARG A 81 -2.49 5.96 8.19
CA ARG A 81 -3.00 6.94 9.17
C ARG A 81 -3.59 6.26 10.39
N ASN A 82 -4.35 5.18 10.20
CA ASN A 82 -4.92 4.43 11.32
C ASN A 82 -3.85 3.80 12.20
N LEU A 83 -2.84 3.20 11.58
CA LEU A 83 -1.74 2.61 12.33
C LEU A 83 -0.95 3.67 13.10
N ALA A 84 -0.73 4.83 12.49
CA ALA A 84 -0.07 5.95 13.15
C ALA A 84 -0.88 6.47 14.34
N HIS A 85 -2.19 6.58 14.17
CA HIS A 85 -3.08 7.06 15.21
C HIS A 85 -3.14 6.13 16.42
N ASN A 86 -3.00 4.84 16.19
CA ASN A 86 -3.11 3.81 17.24
C ASN A 86 -1.76 3.45 17.89
N ARG A 87 -0.70 4.18 17.59
CA ARG A 87 0.61 3.96 18.19
C ARG A 87 0.75 4.55 19.58
#